data_c52d7d0817a473881c38ffee269272ac
#
_entry.id   c52d7d0817a473881c38ffee269272ac
#
_cell.length_a   1.000
_cell.length_b   1.000
_cell.length_c   1.000
_cell.angle_alpha   90.00
_cell.angle_beta   90.00
_cell.angle_gamma   90.00
#
_symmetry.space_group_name_H-M   'P 1'
#
loop_
_entity.id
_entity.type
_entity.pdbx_description
1 polymer ?
#
loop_
_entity_poly.entity_id
_entity_poly.type
_entity_poly.pdbx_seq_one_letter_code
_entity_poly.pdbx_strand_id
1 'polypeptide(L)'
;MGSASNIASQTPNEDSTVNPNYTGLLFLSSMADRHSGNKGSSEPNKTDQAIRSCFALNQKCAFRCDYQYRQLTKGWFKLYEVPETWQDARLRCTLQGAVLASPTSSAMAAEMRNTMKNFFLQDTEIFTGIHSTFSSGSYQTVDGIPLSKIPLVWGNNEPDNLGNKERCITFNSNGSAVDRMCEEPRPYICFRSGEKEVPTNRCGTVDDGYNYDENTKKCYKFHTVPGTFDRAHFVCLAEGGHLAIINSKEEAEVLRKLFAKYPASSMPGTFHKDVAIIGFHDWGSWGDWRTIHGETLKEAGFDKFSRGDPNNLAPGEHCGSIYRSALLNDFWCDKPAAFICEKDPAYPPVCQPKTDEEMEIDKRFKNEV
;
A
#
# COMPACT_ATOMS: atom_id res chain seq x y z
N MET A 1 -41.64 -2.29 -55.58
CA MET A 1 -40.28 -2.32 -56.13
C MET A 1 -39.43 -1.37 -55.27
N GLY A 2 -38.64 -1.89 -54.39
CA GLY A 2 -37.83 -1.10 -53.49
C GLY A 2 -36.87 -2.04 -52.75
N SER A 3 -35.61 -1.97 -53.08
CA SER A 3 -34.52 -2.80 -52.58
C SER A 3 -34.19 -2.55 -51.14
N ALA A 4 -34.13 -3.56 -50.33
CA ALA A 4 -33.56 -3.55 -48.99
C ALA A 4 -32.05 -3.66 -49.06
N SER A 5 -31.33 -2.71 -48.50
CA SER A 5 -29.87 -2.77 -48.32
C SER A 5 -29.55 -3.23 -46.87
N ASN A 6 -28.86 -4.35 -46.79
CA ASN A 6 -28.30 -4.94 -45.56
C ASN A 6 -27.22 -4.03 -45.00
N ILE A 7 -27.36 -3.65 -43.71
CA ILE A 7 -26.29 -3.07 -42.90
C ILE A 7 -25.78 -4.21 -42.00
N ALA A 8 -24.57 -4.68 -42.28
CA ALA A 8 -23.86 -5.62 -41.45
C ALA A 8 -23.35 -4.90 -40.18
N SER A 9 -23.74 -5.38 -39.00
CA SER A 9 -23.23 -4.97 -37.70
C SER A 9 -21.82 -5.56 -37.52
N GLN A 10 -20.82 -4.71 -37.46
CA GLN A 10 -19.49 -5.07 -36.96
C GLN A 10 -19.45 -4.97 -35.45
N THR A 11 -19.21 -6.07 -34.80
CA THR A 11 -18.86 -6.16 -33.37
C THR A 11 -17.42 -5.71 -33.16
N PRO A 12 -17.11 -4.92 -32.13
CA PRO A 12 -15.73 -4.61 -31.76
C PRO A 12 -15.08 -5.84 -31.12
N ASN A 13 -13.92 -6.22 -31.57
CA ASN A 13 -13.05 -7.19 -30.91
C ASN A 13 -12.53 -6.58 -29.61
N GLU A 14 -12.92 -7.16 -28.50
CA GLU A 14 -12.25 -6.98 -27.22
C GLU A 14 -11.00 -7.88 -27.19
N ASP A 15 -9.85 -7.29 -27.39
CA ASP A 15 -8.56 -7.93 -27.12
C ASP A 15 -7.95 -7.27 -25.88
N SER A 16 -8.44 -7.66 -24.69
CA SER A 16 -7.85 -7.31 -23.41
C SER A 16 -6.86 -8.38 -22.99
N THR A 17 -5.65 -8.31 -23.52
CA THR A 17 -4.52 -9.07 -22.98
C THR A 17 -4.09 -8.50 -21.65
N VAL A 18 -4.60 -9.06 -20.56
CA VAL A 18 -4.11 -8.85 -19.20
C VAL A 18 -2.69 -9.43 -19.13
N ASN A 19 -1.72 -8.55 -18.90
CA ASN A 19 -0.32 -8.90 -18.74
C ASN A 19 -0.08 -9.57 -17.35
N PRO A 20 0.40 -10.84 -17.28
CA PRO A 20 0.53 -11.60 -16.04
C PRO A 20 1.83 -11.33 -15.24
N ASN A 21 2.50 -10.20 -15.41
CA ASN A 21 3.82 -9.95 -14.80
C ASN A 21 3.76 -9.14 -13.48
N TYR A 22 2.89 -9.54 -12.53
CA TYR A 22 2.97 -9.08 -11.14
C TYR A 22 3.52 -10.18 -10.19
N THR A 23 4.54 -10.91 -10.64
CA THR A 23 5.25 -11.90 -9.80
C THR A 23 6.66 -11.42 -9.47
N GLY A 24 6.76 -10.38 -8.67
CA GLY A 24 8.07 -9.80 -8.30
C GLY A 24 8.26 -9.49 -6.81
N LEU A 25 7.43 -10.04 -5.89
CA LEU A 25 7.62 -9.78 -4.46
C LEU A 25 7.11 -10.92 -3.57
N LEU A 26 7.32 -12.19 -3.99
CA LEU A 26 7.00 -13.36 -3.17
C LEU A 26 8.12 -14.41 -3.30
N PHE A 27 9.34 -14.08 -2.85
CA PHE A 27 10.35 -15.09 -2.58
C PHE A 27 11.15 -14.70 -1.34
N LEU A 28 10.61 -15.01 -0.17
CA LEU A 28 11.35 -15.28 1.05
C LEU A 28 10.51 -16.20 1.93
N SER A 29 10.34 -17.46 1.50
CA SER A 29 10.21 -18.56 2.45
C SER A 29 10.41 -19.90 1.73
N SER A 30 11.19 -20.75 2.35
CA SER A 30 11.46 -22.16 2.07
C SER A 30 12.51 -22.47 0.99
N MET A 31 13.76 -22.51 1.41
CA MET A 31 14.67 -23.62 1.08
C MET A 31 15.39 -24.00 2.37
N ALA A 32 14.89 -25.02 3.03
CA ALA A 32 15.62 -25.80 4.00
C ALA A 32 15.87 -27.19 3.38
N ASP A 33 17.15 -27.60 3.48
CA ASP A 33 17.68 -28.93 3.47
C ASP A 33 17.83 -29.72 2.16
N ARG A 34 19.06 -29.76 1.71
CA ARG A 34 19.93 -30.98 1.80
C ARG A 34 21.31 -30.70 1.20
N HIS A 35 22.37 -30.69 1.98
CA HIS A 35 23.51 -31.58 1.74
C HIS A 35 24.54 -31.50 2.88
N SER A 36 25.03 -32.67 3.19
CA SER A 36 25.98 -33.03 4.24
C SER A 36 27.37 -32.46 4.06
N GLY A 37 28.00 -32.11 5.20
CA GLY A 37 29.40 -32.38 5.47
C GLY A 37 30.45 -31.43 4.90
N ASN A 38 30.80 -30.39 5.67
CA ASN A 38 32.23 -30.17 5.97
C ASN A 38 32.41 -29.28 7.20
N LYS A 39 33.25 -29.69 8.15
CA LYS A 39 33.61 -28.90 9.32
C LYS A 39 34.59 -27.80 8.89
N GLY A 40 34.13 -26.57 8.88
CA GLY A 40 34.94 -25.36 8.79
C GLY A 40 34.28 -24.33 9.67
N SER A 41 34.98 -23.90 10.74
CA SER A 41 34.56 -22.80 11.60
C SER A 41 34.56 -21.49 10.81
N SER A 42 33.41 -21.10 10.32
CA SER A 42 33.14 -19.77 9.78
C SER A 42 32.21 -19.03 10.73
N GLU A 43 32.58 -17.82 11.13
CA GLU A 43 31.74 -16.92 11.90
C GLU A 43 30.37 -16.77 11.25
N PRO A 44 29.26 -16.73 12.03
CA PRO A 44 27.92 -16.61 11.49
C PRO A 44 27.77 -15.29 10.79
N ASN A 45 27.35 -15.35 9.54
CA ASN A 45 27.06 -14.23 8.67
C ASN A 45 26.05 -13.29 9.36
N LYS A 46 26.35 -11.98 9.38
CA LYS A 46 25.57 -10.94 10.08
C LYS A 46 24.09 -10.81 9.64
N THR A 47 23.68 -11.57 8.63
CA THR A 47 22.30 -11.61 8.12
C THR A 47 21.38 -12.57 8.88
N ASP A 48 21.90 -13.57 9.58
CA ASP A 48 21.08 -14.57 10.31
C ASP A 48 20.74 -14.20 11.76
N GLN A 49 21.23 -13.06 12.24
CA GLN A 49 20.94 -12.60 13.61
C GLN A 49 19.63 -11.80 13.76
N ALA A 50 18.87 -11.55 12.70
CA ALA A 50 17.79 -10.56 12.69
C ALA A 50 16.37 -11.10 12.88
N ILE A 51 16.14 -12.39 13.03
CA ILE A 51 14.79 -12.91 13.36
C ILE A 51 14.78 -13.38 14.83
N ARG A 52 14.87 -12.42 15.74
CA ARG A 52 14.60 -12.68 17.15
C ARG A 52 13.12 -12.51 17.41
N SER A 53 12.46 -13.51 17.97
CA SER A 53 11.11 -13.36 18.49
C SER A 53 11.12 -12.31 19.60
N CYS A 54 10.28 -11.30 19.53
CA CYS A 54 10.15 -10.26 20.55
C CYS A 54 9.85 -10.85 21.93
N PHE A 55 9.20 -12.00 21.97
CA PHE A 55 8.87 -12.72 23.21
C PHE A 55 10.07 -13.46 23.82
N ALA A 56 11.04 -13.90 23.03
CA ALA A 56 12.23 -14.60 23.54
C ALA A 56 13.14 -13.71 24.38
N LEU A 57 13.01 -12.38 24.23
CA LEU A 57 13.80 -11.38 24.95
C LEU A 57 13.00 -10.64 26.04
N ASN A 58 11.78 -11.09 26.36
CA ASN A 58 10.85 -10.34 27.20
C ASN A 58 10.61 -8.88 26.73
N GLN A 59 10.88 -8.60 25.45
CA GLN A 59 10.67 -7.32 24.82
C GLN A 59 9.38 -7.34 23.99
N LYS A 60 8.54 -6.33 24.18
CA LYS A 60 7.34 -6.14 23.36
C LYS A 60 7.74 -5.51 22.05
N CYS A 61 7.38 -6.13 20.93
CA CYS A 61 7.66 -5.57 19.61
C CYS A 61 6.94 -4.24 19.42
N ALA A 62 7.70 -3.22 19.05
CA ALA A 62 7.18 -1.93 18.67
C ALA A 62 6.62 -1.95 17.24
N PHE A 63 5.58 -1.16 16.99
CA PHE A 63 5.04 -0.92 15.67
C PHE A 63 4.47 0.51 15.56
N ARG A 64 4.00 0.89 14.39
CA ARG A 64 3.40 2.19 14.09
C ARG A 64 2.34 2.58 15.11
N CYS A 65 2.39 3.81 15.63
CA CYS A 65 1.45 4.31 16.65
C CYS A 65 0.01 4.46 16.14
N ASP A 66 -0.19 4.47 14.82
CA ASP A 66 -1.51 4.51 14.21
C ASP A 66 -2.21 3.13 14.16
N TYR A 67 -1.55 2.08 14.69
CA TYR A 67 -2.12 0.75 14.93
C TYR A 67 -2.37 0.56 16.42
N GLN A 68 -3.42 -0.19 16.75
CA GLN A 68 -3.77 -0.55 18.12
C GLN A 68 -3.34 -1.98 18.43
N TYR A 69 -2.54 -2.16 19.47
CA TYR A 69 -2.16 -3.49 19.93
C TYR A 69 -3.32 -4.19 20.65
N ARG A 70 -3.53 -5.46 20.34
CA ARG A 70 -4.55 -6.33 20.96
C ARG A 70 -3.90 -7.51 21.62
N GLN A 71 -4.08 -7.64 22.94
CA GLN A 71 -3.46 -8.70 23.74
C GLN A 71 -3.91 -10.11 23.35
N LEU A 72 -5.22 -10.28 23.08
CA LEU A 72 -5.82 -11.58 22.77
C LEU A 72 -5.18 -12.25 21.55
N THR A 73 -4.84 -11.45 20.53
CA THR A 73 -4.22 -11.91 19.28
C THR A 73 -2.73 -11.66 19.23
N LYS A 74 -2.18 -10.98 20.25
CA LYS A 74 -0.78 -10.52 20.32
C LYS A 74 -0.36 -9.80 19.02
N GLY A 75 -1.22 -8.91 18.53
CA GLY A 75 -1.02 -8.25 17.26
C GLY A 75 -1.60 -6.83 17.19
N TRP A 76 -1.23 -6.15 16.14
CA TRP A 76 -1.56 -4.76 15.87
C TRP A 76 -2.65 -4.67 14.81
N PHE A 77 -3.69 -3.87 15.07
CA PHE A 77 -4.83 -3.68 14.21
C PHE A 77 -5.00 -2.22 13.82
N LYS A 78 -5.35 -1.98 12.58
CA LYS A 78 -5.79 -0.68 12.11
C LYS A 78 -6.98 -0.83 11.18
N LEU A 79 -8.07 -0.15 11.52
CA LEU A 79 -9.24 -0.03 10.64
C LEU A 79 -9.03 1.11 9.65
N TYR A 80 -9.41 0.88 8.41
CA TYR A 80 -9.59 1.87 7.36
C TYR A 80 -11.08 1.98 7.05
N GLU A 81 -11.67 3.13 7.41
CA GLU A 81 -13.08 3.42 7.21
C GLU A 81 -13.39 3.87 5.78
N VAL A 82 -12.41 4.52 5.13
CA VAL A 82 -12.51 4.89 3.72
C VAL A 82 -12.47 3.63 2.89
N PRO A 83 -13.55 3.34 2.13
CA PRO A 83 -13.62 2.12 1.34
C PRO A 83 -12.60 2.11 0.21
N GLU A 84 -12.00 0.94 -0.03
CA GLU A 84 -11.07 0.67 -1.12
C GLU A 84 -11.45 -0.64 -1.80
N THR A 85 -10.99 -0.86 -3.03
CA THR A 85 -11.05 -2.19 -3.65
C THR A 85 -10.25 -3.20 -2.84
N TRP A 86 -10.55 -4.48 -2.94
CA TRP A 86 -9.80 -5.51 -2.21
C TRP A 86 -8.30 -5.48 -2.54
N GLN A 87 -7.96 -5.22 -3.81
CA GLN A 87 -6.57 -5.14 -4.25
C GLN A 87 -5.83 -3.97 -3.61
N ASP A 88 -6.48 -2.80 -3.52
CA ASP A 88 -5.89 -1.62 -2.90
C ASP A 88 -5.80 -1.74 -1.39
N ALA A 89 -6.83 -2.31 -0.75
CA ALA A 89 -6.82 -2.64 0.67
C ALA A 89 -5.65 -3.58 1.02
N ARG A 90 -5.49 -4.67 0.25
CA ARG A 90 -4.37 -5.60 0.40
C ARG A 90 -3.02 -4.91 0.19
N LEU A 91 -2.90 -4.11 -0.87
CA LEU A 91 -1.65 -3.40 -1.16
C LEU A 91 -1.29 -2.43 -0.04
N ARG A 92 -2.25 -1.64 0.45
CA ARG A 92 -2.03 -0.70 1.57
C ARG A 92 -1.52 -1.41 2.81
N CYS A 93 -2.16 -2.51 3.22
CA CYS A 93 -1.70 -3.29 4.37
C CYS A 93 -0.27 -3.80 4.15
N THR A 94 0.03 -4.35 2.97
CA THR A 94 1.36 -4.89 2.63
C THR A 94 2.46 -3.81 2.69
N LEU A 95 2.20 -2.63 2.11
CA LEU A 95 3.16 -1.51 2.11
C LEU A 95 3.44 -0.97 3.52
N GLN A 96 2.52 -1.18 4.46
CA GLN A 96 2.71 -0.83 5.88
C GLN A 96 3.40 -1.94 6.68
N GLY A 97 3.77 -3.04 6.06
CA GLY A 97 4.34 -4.20 6.73
C GLY A 97 3.30 -5.01 7.53
N ALA A 98 2.04 -4.95 7.11
CA ALA A 98 0.91 -5.68 7.67
C ALA A 98 0.25 -6.55 6.59
N VAL A 99 -0.77 -7.30 6.96
CA VAL A 99 -1.61 -8.08 6.03
C VAL A 99 -3.07 -7.63 6.17
N LEU A 100 -3.86 -7.86 5.15
CA LEU A 100 -5.32 -7.70 5.25
C LEU A 100 -5.87 -8.75 6.22
N ALA A 101 -6.50 -8.30 7.31
CA ALA A 101 -6.92 -9.16 8.42
C ALA A 101 -7.89 -10.25 7.95
N SER A 102 -7.74 -11.46 8.50
CA SER A 102 -8.63 -12.59 8.22
C SER A 102 -9.03 -13.28 9.53
N PRO A 103 -10.28 -13.76 9.67
CA PRO A 103 -10.77 -14.41 10.89
C PRO A 103 -10.23 -15.84 11.02
N THR A 104 -8.91 -16.00 11.03
CA THR A 104 -8.21 -17.30 11.04
C THR A 104 -8.33 -18.07 12.34
N SER A 105 -8.84 -17.41 13.39
CA SER A 105 -9.16 -18.02 14.68
C SER A 105 -10.33 -17.30 15.34
N SER A 106 -10.93 -17.93 16.38
CA SER A 106 -11.99 -17.27 17.17
C SER A 106 -11.51 -15.96 17.82
N ALA A 107 -10.27 -15.89 18.24
CA ALA A 107 -9.64 -14.67 18.77
C ALA A 107 -9.55 -13.57 17.70
N MET A 108 -9.07 -13.89 16.50
CA MET A 108 -9.04 -12.95 15.38
C MET A 108 -10.42 -12.45 15.00
N ALA A 109 -11.39 -13.35 14.86
CA ALA A 109 -12.78 -13.00 14.58
C ALA A 109 -13.38 -12.07 15.65
N ALA A 110 -13.08 -12.33 16.93
CA ALA A 110 -13.54 -11.50 18.03
C ALA A 110 -12.93 -10.09 17.99
N GLU A 111 -11.60 -9.97 17.74
CA GLU A 111 -10.93 -8.66 17.67
C GLU A 111 -11.36 -7.87 16.44
N MET A 112 -11.58 -8.52 15.29
CA MET A 112 -12.14 -7.85 14.11
C MET A 112 -13.52 -7.28 14.42
N ARG A 113 -14.44 -8.06 15.02
CA ARG A 113 -15.76 -7.57 15.43
C ARG A 113 -15.68 -6.43 16.44
N ASN A 114 -14.82 -6.53 17.44
CA ASN A 114 -14.62 -5.48 18.44
C ASN A 114 -14.12 -4.18 17.78
N THR A 115 -13.21 -4.30 16.83
CA THR A 115 -12.72 -3.14 16.06
C THR A 115 -13.87 -2.50 15.27
N MET A 116 -14.68 -3.27 14.56
CA MET A 116 -15.83 -2.74 13.81
C MET A 116 -16.84 -2.02 14.73
N LYS A 117 -17.16 -2.61 15.90
CA LYS A 117 -18.09 -2.00 16.87
C LYS A 117 -17.60 -0.66 17.41
N ASN A 118 -16.31 -0.54 17.69
CA ASN A 118 -15.71 0.68 18.21
C ASN A 118 -15.77 1.85 17.21
N PHE A 119 -15.94 1.56 15.93
CA PHE A 119 -16.04 2.54 14.85
C PHE A 119 -17.46 2.63 14.24
N PHE A 120 -18.47 2.10 14.97
CA PHE A 120 -19.89 2.15 14.57
C PHE A 120 -20.21 1.48 13.21
N LEU A 121 -19.36 0.55 12.77
CA LEU A 121 -19.58 -0.23 11.55
C LEU A 121 -20.46 -1.48 11.81
N GLN A 122 -21.58 -1.31 12.49
CA GLN A 122 -22.40 -2.44 12.94
C GLN A 122 -23.13 -3.14 11.79
N ASP A 123 -23.53 -2.39 10.77
CA ASP A 123 -24.26 -2.89 9.60
C ASP A 123 -23.39 -2.91 8.34
N THR A 124 -22.09 -2.82 8.51
CA THR A 124 -21.14 -2.73 7.38
C THR A 124 -20.34 -4.03 7.26
N GLU A 125 -20.10 -4.45 6.04
CA GLU A 125 -19.16 -5.52 5.71
C GLU A 125 -17.76 -4.93 5.51
N ILE A 126 -16.74 -5.60 6.01
CA ILE A 126 -15.33 -5.25 5.78
C ILE A 126 -14.66 -6.34 4.95
N PHE A 127 -13.70 -5.97 4.11
CA PHE A 127 -12.87 -6.96 3.42
C PHE A 127 -12.02 -7.74 4.41
N THR A 128 -11.87 -9.04 4.11
CA THR A 128 -10.87 -9.91 4.72
C THR A 128 -9.75 -10.20 3.74
N GLY A 129 -8.63 -10.76 4.22
CA GLY A 129 -7.56 -11.25 3.36
C GLY A 129 -7.88 -12.59 2.65
N ILE A 130 -9.13 -13.07 2.70
CA ILE A 130 -9.53 -14.34 2.07
C ILE A 130 -10.04 -14.07 0.66
N HIS A 131 -9.49 -14.77 -0.32
CA HIS A 131 -9.81 -14.58 -1.73
C HIS A 131 -9.68 -15.86 -2.56
N SER A 132 -10.30 -15.90 -3.74
CA SER A 132 -10.17 -16.93 -4.77
C SER A 132 -9.72 -16.36 -6.13
N THR A 133 -8.93 -15.27 -6.10
CA THR A 133 -8.52 -14.55 -7.32
C THR A 133 -7.60 -15.36 -8.22
N PHE A 134 -6.91 -16.39 -7.70
CA PHE A 134 -6.03 -17.26 -8.48
C PHE A 134 -6.80 -18.40 -9.15
N SER A 135 -7.85 -18.91 -8.50
CA SER A 135 -8.67 -19.99 -9.01
C SER A 135 -10.07 -19.90 -8.40
N SER A 136 -11.09 -19.80 -9.26
CA SER A 136 -12.49 -19.66 -8.80
C SER A 136 -12.87 -20.78 -7.84
N GLY A 137 -13.44 -20.43 -6.71
CA GLY A 137 -13.89 -21.37 -5.67
C GLY A 137 -12.76 -21.91 -4.78
N SER A 138 -11.49 -21.64 -5.08
CA SER A 138 -10.36 -22.04 -4.23
C SER A 138 -9.96 -20.88 -3.34
N TYR A 139 -10.68 -20.71 -2.23
CA TYR A 139 -10.44 -19.63 -1.27
C TYR A 139 -9.28 -19.91 -0.34
N GLN A 140 -8.43 -18.91 -0.16
CA GLN A 140 -7.32 -18.90 0.79
C GLN A 140 -7.06 -17.48 1.31
N THR A 141 -6.36 -17.36 2.44
CA THR A 141 -5.88 -16.05 2.90
C THR A 141 -4.72 -15.55 2.03
N VAL A 142 -4.41 -14.25 2.14
CA VAL A 142 -3.22 -13.65 1.53
C VAL A 142 -1.90 -14.36 1.94
N ASP A 143 -1.90 -15.05 3.09
CA ASP A 143 -0.77 -15.84 3.60
C ASP A 143 -0.85 -17.33 3.17
N GLY A 144 -1.79 -17.69 2.32
CA GLY A 144 -1.93 -19.04 1.76
C GLY A 144 -2.62 -20.06 2.69
N ILE A 145 -3.30 -19.64 3.77
CA ILE A 145 -4.11 -20.53 4.60
C ILE A 145 -5.39 -20.88 3.86
N PRO A 146 -5.65 -22.16 3.52
CA PRO A 146 -6.85 -22.54 2.81
C PRO A 146 -8.11 -22.36 3.68
N LEU A 147 -9.23 -22.02 3.05
CA LEU A 147 -10.51 -21.77 3.73
C LEU A 147 -10.93 -22.91 4.66
N SER A 148 -10.64 -24.15 4.28
CA SER A 148 -10.96 -25.35 5.09
C SER A 148 -10.31 -25.38 6.47
N LYS A 149 -9.28 -24.56 6.70
CA LYS A 149 -8.59 -24.41 7.99
C LYS A 149 -9.06 -23.19 8.79
N ILE A 150 -9.97 -22.39 8.25
CA ILE A 150 -10.48 -21.16 8.87
C ILE A 150 -11.85 -21.44 9.49
N PRO A 151 -12.07 -21.11 10.78
CA PRO A 151 -13.34 -21.30 11.44
C PRO A 151 -14.36 -20.21 11.01
N LEU A 152 -14.68 -20.20 9.72
CA LEU A 152 -15.58 -19.22 9.13
C LEU A 152 -17.04 -19.66 9.27
N VAL A 153 -17.91 -18.72 9.63
CA VAL A 153 -19.36 -18.91 9.64
C VAL A 153 -19.94 -18.10 8.47
N TRP A 154 -20.60 -18.77 7.58
CA TRP A 154 -21.23 -18.10 6.43
C TRP A 154 -22.55 -17.41 6.84
N GLY A 155 -22.87 -16.34 6.16
CA GLY A 155 -24.18 -15.72 6.20
C GLY A 155 -25.27 -16.62 5.61
N ASN A 156 -26.54 -16.20 5.76
CA ASN A 156 -27.65 -16.93 5.18
C ASN A 156 -27.57 -16.95 3.66
N ASN A 157 -27.64 -18.14 3.07
CA ASN A 157 -27.52 -18.40 1.63
C ASN A 157 -26.16 -18.06 1.02
N GLU A 158 -25.11 -17.96 1.84
CA GLU A 158 -23.75 -17.71 1.41
C GLU A 158 -22.87 -18.97 1.50
N PRO A 159 -21.84 -19.12 0.70
CA PRO A 159 -21.47 -18.28 -0.44
C PRO A 159 -22.39 -18.54 -1.64
N ASP A 160 -22.87 -17.50 -2.33
CA ASP A 160 -23.76 -17.64 -3.49
C ASP A 160 -23.08 -17.37 -4.83
N ASN A 161 -21.88 -16.77 -4.81
CA ASN A 161 -21.07 -16.42 -5.98
C ASN A 161 -21.90 -15.71 -7.06
N LEU A 162 -22.61 -14.66 -6.68
CA LEU A 162 -23.53 -13.93 -7.55
C LEU A 162 -22.89 -13.56 -8.88
N GLY A 163 -23.51 -14.01 -9.96
CA GLY A 163 -23.02 -13.76 -11.31
C GLY A 163 -21.66 -14.40 -11.64
N ASN A 164 -21.15 -15.32 -10.82
CA ASN A 164 -19.81 -15.92 -10.91
C ASN A 164 -18.66 -14.91 -10.82
N LYS A 165 -18.86 -13.80 -10.09
CA LYS A 165 -17.89 -12.69 -9.98
C LYS A 165 -17.35 -12.48 -8.58
N GLU A 166 -17.94 -13.12 -7.56
CA GLU A 166 -17.58 -12.91 -6.16
C GLU A 166 -16.38 -13.78 -5.78
N ARG A 167 -15.24 -13.15 -5.62
CA ARG A 167 -13.96 -13.82 -5.36
C ARG A 167 -13.26 -13.36 -4.10
N CYS A 168 -13.87 -12.42 -3.36
CA CYS A 168 -13.36 -11.86 -2.13
C CYS A 168 -14.34 -12.10 -1.00
N ILE A 169 -13.83 -12.45 0.19
CA ILE A 169 -14.66 -12.68 1.36
C ILE A 169 -14.70 -11.42 2.20
N THR A 170 -15.91 -11.01 2.55
CA THR A 170 -16.17 -9.98 3.55
C THR A 170 -16.57 -10.60 4.88
N PHE A 171 -16.51 -9.79 5.93
CA PHE A 171 -16.84 -10.18 7.29
C PHE A 171 -17.68 -9.07 7.94
N ASN A 172 -18.79 -9.44 8.54
CA ASN A 172 -19.66 -8.47 9.18
C ASN A 172 -19.56 -8.48 10.71
N SER A 173 -20.17 -7.51 11.36
CA SER A 173 -20.07 -7.31 12.81
C SER A 173 -20.73 -8.41 13.64
N ASN A 174 -21.65 -9.19 13.06
CA ASN A 174 -22.25 -10.36 13.73
C ASN A 174 -21.33 -11.60 13.68
N GLY A 175 -20.28 -11.56 12.86
CA GLY A 175 -19.28 -12.63 12.73
C GLY A 175 -19.52 -13.56 11.57
N SER A 176 -20.46 -13.26 10.67
CA SER A 176 -20.66 -14.03 9.46
C SER A 176 -19.86 -13.50 8.29
N ALA A 177 -19.54 -14.38 7.37
CA ALA A 177 -18.82 -14.11 6.15
C ALA A 177 -19.74 -14.16 4.93
N VAL A 178 -19.38 -13.40 3.92
CA VAL A 178 -20.12 -13.28 2.67
C VAL A 178 -19.11 -13.18 1.54
N ASP A 179 -19.35 -13.84 0.40
CA ASP A 179 -18.53 -13.59 -0.79
C ASP A 179 -19.04 -12.34 -1.51
N ARG A 180 -18.11 -11.61 -2.11
CA ARG A 180 -18.35 -10.31 -2.77
C ARG A 180 -17.40 -10.10 -3.95
N MET A 181 -17.79 -9.18 -4.83
CA MET A 181 -16.90 -8.68 -5.88
C MET A 181 -15.73 -7.92 -5.27
N CYS A 182 -14.51 -8.22 -5.72
CA CYS A 182 -13.29 -7.61 -5.20
C CYS A 182 -13.15 -6.13 -5.58
N GLU A 183 -13.84 -5.71 -6.63
CA GLU A 183 -13.82 -4.37 -7.21
C GLU A 183 -14.76 -3.38 -6.50
N GLU A 184 -15.74 -3.88 -5.72
CA GLU A 184 -16.63 -3.03 -4.94
C GLU A 184 -15.92 -2.48 -3.70
N PRO A 185 -15.75 -1.16 -3.56
CA PRO A 185 -15.02 -0.60 -2.43
C PRO A 185 -15.68 -0.92 -1.08
N ARG A 186 -14.88 -1.34 -0.09
CA ARG A 186 -15.31 -1.62 1.29
C ARG A 186 -14.27 -1.18 2.30
N PRO A 187 -14.67 -0.84 3.53
CA PRO A 187 -13.76 -0.70 4.65
C PRO A 187 -12.98 -2.00 4.90
N TYR A 188 -11.84 -1.90 5.58
CA TYR A 188 -10.99 -3.06 5.84
C TYR A 188 -10.12 -2.87 7.08
N ILE A 189 -9.56 -3.97 7.58
CA ILE A 189 -8.65 -3.97 8.72
C ILE A 189 -7.29 -4.51 8.27
N CYS A 190 -6.23 -3.77 8.55
CA CYS A 190 -4.87 -4.28 8.46
C CYS A 190 -4.46 -4.90 9.80
N PHE A 191 -3.80 -6.05 9.73
CA PHE A 191 -3.29 -6.80 10.88
C PHE A 191 -1.79 -7.06 10.74
N ARG A 192 -1.06 -6.89 11.84
CA ARG A 192 0.32 -7.34 11.96
C ARG A 192 0.51 -8.14 13.23
N SER A 193 1.07 -9.35 13.11
CA SER A 193 1.49 -10.15 14.27
C SER A 193 2.56 -9.42 15.06
N GLY A 194 2.42 -9.34 16.38
CA GLY A 194 3.41 -8.80 17.30
C GLY A 194 4.49 -9.81 17.71
N GLU A 195 4.52 -11.02 17.13
CA GLU A 195 5.46 -12.07 17.51
C GLU A 195 6.84 -11.94 16.86
N LYS A 196 6.92 -11.17 15.77
CA LYS A 196 8.17 -10.99 15.01
C LYS A 196 8.54 -9.51 14.96
N GLU A 197 9.76 -9.20 15.38
CA GLU A 197 10.36 -7.92 15.09
C GLU A 197 10.78 -7.91 13.62
N VAL A 198 10.39 -6.86 12.89
CA VAL A 198 10.94 -6.59 11.57
C VAL A 198 11.79 -5.33 11.72
N PRO A 199 13.11 -5.44 11.55
CA PRO A 199 13.98 -4.28 11.69
C PRO A 199 13.59 -3.23 10.66
N THR A 200 13.47 -2.00 11.10
CA THR A 200 13.30 -0.85 10.22
C THR A 200 14.65 -0.27 9.85
N ASN A 201 14.76 0.22 8.63
CA ASN A 201 15.94 0.96 8.17
C ASN A 201 15.95 2.38 8.77
N ARG A 202 16.95 3.18 8.39
CA ARG A 202 17.10 4.57 8.84
C ARG A 202 15.91 5.47 8.47
N CYS A 203 15.09 5.05 7.51
CA CYS A 203 13.86 5.75 7.10
C CYS A 203 12.62 5.35 7.92
N GLY A 204 12.79 4.55 8.98
CA GLY A 204 11.67 4.10 9.82
C GLY A 204 10.70 3.15 9.08
N THR A 205 11.17 2.46 8.04
CA THR A 205 10.38 1.52 7.25
C THR A 205 11.12 0.21 7.04
N VAL A 206 10.37 -0.85 6.77
CA VAL A 206 10.90 -2.17 6.38
C VAL A 206 11.28 -2.22 4.89
N ASP A 207 10.96 -1.17 4.13
CA ASP A 207 11.18 -1.08 2.70
C ASP A 207 12.59 -0.55 2.41
N ASP A 208 13.46 -1.41 1.91
CA ASP A 208 14.85 -1.09 1.57
C ASP A 208 14.98 -0.15 0.35
N GLY A 209 13.90 0.12 -0.37
CA GLY A 209 13.87 1.05 -1.50
C GLY A 209 14.02 2.51 -1.09
N TYR A 210 13.72 2.84 0.18
CA TYR A 210 13.90 4.19 0.71
C TYR A 210 15.36 4.47 1.07
N ASN A 211 15.88 5.58 0.56
CA ASN A 211 17.24 6.05 0.80
C ASN A 211 17.19 7.36 1.59
N TYR A 212 17.86 7.37 2.74
CA TYR A 212 18.03 8.59 3.55
C TYR A 212 19.06 9.53 2.93
N ASP A 213 18.73 10.81 2.84
CA ASP A 213 19.65 11.86 2.40
C ASP A 213 20.09 12.72 3.60
N GLU A 214 21.41 12.92 3.72
CA GLU A 214 22.00 13.63 4.86
C GLU A 214 21.78 15.15 4.80
N ASN A 215 21.58 15.73 3.62
CA ASN A 215 21.42 17.17 3.47
C ASN A 215 19.98 17.60 3.76
N THR A 216 19.00 16.86 3.19
CA THR A 216 17.59 17.16 3.37
C THR A 216 17.00 16.55 4.64
N LYS A 217 17.71 15.57 5.27
CA LYS A 217 17.25 14.79 6.43
C LYS A 217 15.96 14.00 6.16
N LYS A 218 15.65 13.75 4.90
CA LYS A 218 14.46 13.03 4.43
C LYS A 218 14.84 11.76 3.71
N CYS A 219 13.84 10.93 3.45
CA CYS A 219 13.99 9.67 2.72
C CYS A 219 13.26 9.73 1.39
N TYR A 220 13.87 9.19 0.35
CA TYR A 220 13.32 9.18 -1.00
C TYR A 220 13.36 7.79 -1.59
N LYS A 221 12.30 7.45 -2.34
CA LYS A 221 12.20 6.22 -3.12
C LYS A 221 11.72 6.53 -4.52
N PHE A 222 12.41 5.98 -5.51
CA PHE A 222 12.02 6.05 -6.91
C PHE A 222 11.27 4.77 -7.29
N HIS A 223 10.04 4.92 -7.77
CA HIS A 223 9.22 3.83 -8.24
C HIS A 223 9.37 3.68 -9.76
N THR A 224 9.89 2.55 -10.18
CA THR A 224 10.08 2.20 -11.61
C THR A 224 8.84 1.57 -12.25
N VAL A 225 7.92 1.05 -11.43
CA VAL A 225 6.60 0.60 -11.89
C VAL A 225 5.72 1.84 -12.05
N PRO A 226 5.26 2.14 -13.27
CA PRO A 226 4.53 3.38 -13.52
C PRO A 226 3.15 3.37 -12.87
N GLY A 227 2.71 4.55 -12.43
CA GLY A 227 1.36 4.80 -11.93
C GLY A 227 0.81 6.10 -12.50
N THR A 228 -0.51 6.26 -12.50
CA THR A 228 -1.18 7.55 -12.66
C THR A 228 -0.89 8.42 -11.42
N PHE A 229 -1.19 9.71 -11.46
CA PHE A 229 -0.98 10.59 -10.31
C PHE A 229 -1.68 10.06 -9.04
N ASP A 230 -2.95 9.70 -9.15
CA ASP A 230 -3.72 9.16 -8.01
C ASP A 230 -3.10 7.86 -7.49
N ARG A 231 -2.67 6.97 -8.39
CA ARG A 231 -2.05 5.71 -8.00
C ARG A 231 -0.71 5.93 -7.30
N ALA A 232 0.11 6.83 -7.82
CA ALA A 232 1.39 7.21 -7.24
C ALA A 232 1.20 7.86 -5.86
N HIS A 233 0.24 8.78 -5.74
CA HIS A 233 -0.13 9.40 -4.46
C HIS A 233 -0.59 8.36 -3.44
N PHE A 234 -1.49 7.45 -3.83
CA PHE A 234 -1.94 6.34 -2.99
C PHE A 234 -0.77 5.48 -2.47
N VAL A 235 0.15 5.08 -3.36
CA VAL A 235 1.30 4.24 -2.99
C VAL A 235 2.20 4.94 -1.99
N CYS A 236 2.58 6.20 -2.25
CA CYS A 236 3.41 6.96 -1.32
C CYS A 236 2.77 7.12 0.06
N LEU A 237 1.45 7.42 0.12
CA LEU A 237 0.71 7.50 1.39
C LEU A 237 0.67 6.14 2.11
N ALA A 238 0.47 5.05 1.38
CA ALA A 238 0.45 3.71 1.96
C ALA A 238 1.82 3.33 2.55
N GLU A 239 2.92 3.75 1.92
CA GLU A 239 4.29 3.56 2.42
C GLU A 239 4.63 4.45 3.65
N GLY A 240 3.71 5.35 4.05
CA GLY A 240 3.90 6.27 5.18
C GLY A 240 4.70 7.51 4.82
N GLY A 241 4.68 7.89 3.55
CA GLY A 241 5.23 9.12 3.00
C GLY A 241 4.19 9.86 2.15
N HIS A 242 4.65 10.61 1.18
CA HIS A 242 3.84 11.32 0.18
C HIS A 242 4.62 11.44 -1.14
N LEU A 243 3.98 11.87 -2.20
CA LEU A 243 4.70 12.26 -3.43
C LEU A 243 5.71 13.36 -3.10
N ALA A 244 6.93 13.23 -3.57
CA ALA A 244 8.00 14.17 -3.27
C ALA A 244 7.65 15.61 -3.65
N ILE A 245 7.97 16.55 -2.78
CA ILE A 245 7.77 17.99 -3.00
C ILE A 245 9.12 18.66 -2.97
N ILE A 246 9.53 19.31 -4.06
CA ILE A 246 10.78 20.05 -4.06
C ILE A 246 10.58 21.36 -3.28
N ASN A 247 11.31 21.51 -2.17
CA ASN A 247 11.25 22.69 -1.31
C ASN A 247 12.55 23.52 -1.31
N SER A 248 13.58 23.07 -2.03
CA SER A 248 14.86 23.74 -2.13
C SER A 248 15.62 23.31 -3.39
N LYS A 249 16.68 24.05 -3.73
CA LYS A 249 17.59 23.63 -4.80
C LYS A 249 18.38 22.37 -4.43
N GLU A 250 18.68 22.22 -3.16
CA GLU A 250 19.36 21.05 -2.60
C GLU A 250 18.50 19.81 -2.80
N GLU A 251 17.21 19.89 -2.54
CA GLU A 251 16.28 18.78 -2.75
C GLU A 251 16.08 18.47 -4.25
N ALA A 252 15.99 19.50 -5.10
CA ALA A 252 15.99 19.31 -6.56
C ALA A 252 17.22 18.49 -7.02
N GLU A 253 18.40 18.78 -6.46
CA GLU A 253 19.63 18.04 -6.78
C GLU A 253 19.60 16.60 -6.25
N VAL A 254 19.01 16.35 -5.09
CA VAL A 254 18.79 14.99 -4.55
C VAL A 254 17.91 14.19 -5.50
N LEU A 255 16.76 14.75 -5.92
CA LEU A 255 15.85 14.08 -6.85
C LEU A 255 16.48 13.88 -8.23
N ARG A 256 17.26 14.85 -8.71
CA ARG A 256 18.02 14.71 -9.96
C ARG A 256 18.99 13.52 -9.92
N LYS A 257 19.75 13.41 -8.83
CA LYS A 257 20.70 12.29 -8.62
C LYS A 257 19.97 10.95 -8.46
N LEU A 258 18.84 10.95 -7.77
CA LEU A 258 18.01 9.77 -7.62
C LEU A 258 17.48 9.29 -8.98
N PHE A 259 16.90 10.19 -9.77
CA PHE A 259 16.36 9.86 -11.09
C PHE A 259 17.47 9.35 -12.05
N ALA A 260 18.68 9.91 -11.96
CA ALA A 260 19.81 9.48 -12.78
C ALA A 260 20.21 8.00 -12.56
N LYS A 261 19.92 7.42 -11.40
CA LYS A 261 20.16 5.99 -11.12
C LYS A 261 19.28 5.05 -11.95
N TYR A 262 18.20 5.57 -12.52
CA TYR A 262 17.20 4.80 -13.27
C TYR A 262 17.12 5.29 -14.72
N PRO A 263 18.03 4.85 -15.60
CA PRO A 263 17.96 5.19 -17.02
C PRO A 263 16.71 4.57 -17.65
N ALA A 264 16.23 5.16 -18.76
CA ALA A 264 15.02 4.70 -19.45
C ALA A 264 15.05 3.20 -19.81
N SER A 265 16.25 2.66 -20.08
CA SER A 265 16.45 1.23 -20.39
C SER A 265 16.22 0.29 -19.20
N SER A 266 16.37 0.79 -17.96
CA SER A 266 16.15 -0.02 -16.74
C SER A 266 14.70 -0.05 -16.28
N MET A 267 13.82 0.75 -16.86
CA MET A 267 12.41 0.84 -16.50
C MET A 267 11.57 -0.03 -17.44
N PRO A 268 10.86 -1.06 -16.93
CA PRO A 268 10.06 -1.96 -17.77
C PRO A 268 8.77 -1.28 -18.26
N GLY A 269 8.25 -1.72 -19.40
CA GLY A 269 6.99 -1.24 -19.96
C GLY A 269 7.13 -0.02 -20.88
N THR A 270 5.97 0.39 -21.43
CA THR A 270 5.85 1.51 -22.38
C THR A 270 5.12 2.67 -21.68
N PHE A 271 5.85 3.70 -21.32
CA PHE A 271 5.33 4.92 -20.70
C PHE A 271 6.36 6.06 -20.84
N HIS A 272 6.03 7.26 -20.37
CA HIS A 272 6.92 8.42 -20.40
C HIS A 272 8.08 8.26 -19.40
N LYS A 273 9.25 7.82 -19.86
CA LYS A 273 10.42 7.47 -19.01
C LYS A 273 11.36 8.65 -18.69
N ASP A 274 11.12 9.81 -19.28
CA ASP A 274 11.94 11.01 -19.07
C ASP A 274 11.34 11.98 -18.05
N VAL A 275 10.17 11.63 -17.52
CA VAL A 275 9.50 12.33 -16.42
C VAL A 275 9.25 11.40 -15.24
N ALA A 276 9.13 11.98 -14.05
CA ALA A 276 8.68 11.31 -12.84
C ALA A 276 7.64 12.17 -12.13
N ILE A 277 6.49 11.58 -11.79
CA ILE A 277 5.42 12.25 -11.05
C ILE A 277 5.93 12.63 -9.65
N ILE A 278 5.62 13.85 -9.22
CA ILE A 278 5.88 14.39 -7.88
C ILE A 278 4.66 15.16 -7.35
N GLY A 279 4.71 15.62 -6.12
CA GLY A 279 3.58 16.04 -5.30
C GLY A 279 3.06 17.46 -5.52
N PHE A 280 2.72 17.86 -6.75
CA PHE A 280 2.00 19.10 -7.00
C PHE A 280 0.99 18.95 -8.14
N HIS A 281 -0.03 19.81 -8.17
CA HIS A 281 -1.05 19.89 -9.21
C HIS A 281 -1.75 21.25 -9.20
N ASP A 282 -2.57 21.55 -10.20
CA ASP A 282 -3.26 22.85 -10.34
C ASP A 282 -4.71 22.83 -9.81
N TRP A 283 -5.15 21.73 -9.20
CA TRP A 283 -6.51 21.54 -8.68
C TRP A 283 -7.62 21.83 -9.69
N GLY A 284 -7.34 21.69 -10.99
CA GLY A 284 -8.26 22.02 -12.07
C GLY A 284 -8.40 23.52 -12.36
N SER A 285 -7.55 24.34 -11.74
CA SER A 285 -7.46 25.79 -11.98
C SER A 285 -6.13 26.07 -12.66
N TRP A 286 -6.12 26.02 -13.98
CA TRP A 286 -4.92 26.19 -14.79
C TRP A 286 -4.05 27.38 -14.32
N GLY A 287 -2.79 27.06 -14.01
CA GLY A 287 -1.79 28.03 -13.56
C GLY A 287 -1.74 28.27 -12.06
N ASP A 288 -2.69 27.78 -11.25
CA ASP A 288 -2.61 27.82 -9.77
C ASP A 288 -1.92 26.56 -9.24
N TRP A 289 -0.66 26.42 -9.55
CA TRP A 289 0.14 25.27 -9.16
C TRP A 289 0.42 25.23 -7.66
N ARG A 290 -0.04 24.17 -7.01
CA ARG A 290 0.10 23.95 -5.58
C ARG A 290 0.64 22.56 -5.27
N THR A 291 1.34 22.45 -4.15
CA THR A 291 1.72 21.15 -3.60
C THR A 291 0.47 20.38 -3.18
N ILE A 292 0.62 19.07 -3.02
CA ILE A 292 -0.44 18.21 -2.44
C ILE A 292 -0.83 18.62 -1.01
N HIS A 293 -0.09 19.52 -0.36
CA HIS A 293 -0.39 20.10 0.96
C HIS A 293 -1.07 21.47 0.86
N GLY A 294 -1.30 21.99 -0.35
CA GLY A 294 -2.02 23.24 -0.61
C GLY A 294 -1.17 24.50 -0.71
N GLU A 295 0.13 24.43 -0.44
CA GLU A 295 1.06 25.56 -0.58
C GLU A 295 1.31 25.86 -2.07
N THR A 296 1.49 27.11 -2.44
CA THR A 296 2.00 27.46 -3.77
C THR A 296 3.43 26.93 -3.93
N LEU A 297 3.84 26.63 -5.16
CA LEU A 297 5.22 26.15 -5.43
C LEU A 297 6.29 27.13 -4.94
N LYS A 298 5.99 28.43 -4.96
CA LYS A 298 6.86 29.49 -4.45
C LYS A 298 6.98 29.45 -2.93
N GLU A 299 5.86 29.24 -2.21
CA GLU A 299 5.83 29.09 -0.76
C GLU A 299 6.56 27.82 -0.33
N ALA A 300 6.38 26.74 -1.08
CA ALA A 300 7.10 25.49 -0.86
C ALA A 300 8.60 25.62 -1.08
N GLY A 301 9.07 26.60 -1.88
CA GLY A 301 10.48 26.95 -2.05
C GLY A 301 11.09 26.61 -3.42
N PHE A 302 10.33 26.03 -4.35
CA PHE A 302 10.80 25.71 -5.69
C PHE A 302 9.70 25.78 -6.75
N ASP A 303 9.83 26.76 -7.65
CA ASP A 303 8.83 27.09 -8.70
C ASP A 303 9.44 27.07 -10.12
N LYS A 304 10.55 26.34 -10.32
CA LYS A 304 11.28 26.39 -11.59
C LYS A 304 10.81 25.31 -12.56
N PHE A 305 9.98 25.71 -13.49
CA PHE A 305 9.62 24.88 -14.63
C PHE A 305 10.73 24.74 -15.66
N SER A 306 10.69 23.70 -16.45
CA SER A 306 11.53 23.52 -17.62
C SER A 306 11.17 24.56 -18.68
N ARG A 307 12.08 24.78 -19.62
CA ARG A 307 11.82 25.78 -20.68
C ARG A 307 10.68 25.33 -21.57
N GLY A 308 9.63 26.12 -21.62
CA GLY A 308 8.43 25.85 -22.40
C GLY A 308 7.27 25.29 -21.58
N ASP A 309 7.51 24.95 -20.31
CA ASP A 309 6.51 24.46 -19.37
C ASP A 309 6.15 25.54 -18.32
N PRO A 310 4.96 25.49 -17.74
CA PRO A 310 3.86 24.58 -18.05
C PRO A 310 3.25 24.90 -19.43
N ASN A 311 2.95 23.88 -20.23
CA ASN A 311 2.49 24.06 -21.61
C ASN A 311 1.07 23.53 -21.90
N ASN A 312 0.48 22.79 -20.95
CA ASN A 312 -0.89 22.28 -20.99
C ASN A 312 -1.23 21.52 -22.28
N LEU A 313 -0.44 20.54 -22.64
CA LEU A 313 -0.72 19.75 -23.82
C LEU A 313 -2.08 19.05 -23.72
N ALA A 314 -2.81 19.04 -24.84
CA ALA A 314 -4.14 18.44 -24.90
C ALA A 314 -4.14 16.95 -24.49
N PRO A 315 -5.16 16.46 -23.79
CA PRO A 315 -6.42 17.13 -23.39
C PRO A 315 -6.32 18.04 -22.17
N GLY A 316 -5.17 18.20 -21.55
CA GLY A 316 -4.90 19.02 -20.38
C GLY A 316 -3.93 18.35 -19.44
N GLU A 317 -2.89 19.06 -19.01
CA GLU A 317 -1.85 18.61 -18.08
C GLU A 317 -2.03 19.34 -16.75
N HIS A 318 -2.64 18.68 -15.77
CA HIS A 318 -3.03 19.26 -14.49
C HIS A 318 -2.22 18.71 -13.31
N CYS A 319 -1.35 17.74 -13.53
CA CYS A 319 -0.54 17.09 -12.50
C CYS A 319 0.95 17.38 -12.67
N GLY A 320 1.66 17.37 -11.55
CA GLY A 320 3.07 17.71 -11.50
C GLY A 320 4.00 16.55 -11.76
N SER A 321 5.05 16.83 -12.48
CA SER A 321 6.17 15.93 -12.67
C SER A 321 7.49 16.69 -12.72
N ILE A 322 8.60 15.97 -12.76
CA ILE A 322 9.91 16.52 -13.05
C ILE A 322 10.56 15.80 -14.22
N TYR A 323 11.33 16.53 -15.00
CA TYR A 323 12.29 15.92 -15.91
C TYR A 323 13.52 15.38 -15.18
N ARG A 324 14.39 14.68 -15.91
CA ARG A 324 15.70 14.21 -15.40
C ARG A 324 16.61 15.35 -14.94
N SER A 325 16.34 16.57 -15.33
CA SER A 325 17.00 17.79 -14.84
C SER A 325 16.55 18.23 -13.46
N ALA A 326 15.48 17.63 -12.92
CA ALA A 326 14.71 18.08 -11.77
C ALA A 326 14.01 19.43 -11.94
N LEU A 327 13.88 19.93 -13.17
CA LEU A 327 13.00 21.05 -13.45
C LEU A 327 11.55 20.54 -13.55
N LEU A 328 10.62 21.37 -13.08
CA LEU A 328 9.19 21.06 -13.04
C LEU A 328 8.62 20.95 -14.45
N ASN A 329 7.62 20.11 -14.58
CA ASN A 329 6.83 19.89 -15.78
C ASN A 329 5.37 19.64 -15.38
N ASP A 330 4.44 20.15 -16.16
CA ASP A 330 3.05 19.73 -16.12
C ASP A 330 2.88 18.40 -16.86
N PHE A 331 1.99 17.55 -16.39
CA PHE A 331 1.79 16.20 -16.92
C PHE A 331 0.33 15.77 -16.81
N TRP A 332 -0.08 14.85 -17.64
CA TRP A 332 -1.42 14.26 -17.59
C TRP A 332 -1.62 13.44 -16.32
N CYS A 333 -2.70 13.69 -15.59
CA CYS A 333 -2.98 12.98 -14.34
C CYS A 333 -3.30 11.49 -14.55
N ASP A 334 -3.88 11.14 -15.68
CA ASP A 334 -4.34 9.80 -16.06
C ASP A 334 -3.29 8.96 -16.80
N LYS A 335 -2.18 9.57 -17.23
CA LYS A 335 -1.11 8.82 -17.88
C LYS A 335 -0.11 8.28 -16.88
N PRO A 336 0.28 7.00 -17.02
CA PRO A 336 1.25 6.41 -16.13
C PRO A 336 2.67 6.92 -16.41
N ALA A 337 3.40 7.22 -15.34
CA ALA A 337 4.83 7.51 -15.34
C ALA A 337 5.50 6.94 -14.09
N ALA A 338 6.82 6.89 -14.07
CA ALA A 338 7.59 6.68 -12.83
C ALA A 338 7.23 7.77 -11.82
N PHE A 339 7.46 7.54 -10.54
CA PHE A 339 7.15 8.52 -9.51
C PHE A 339 8.14 8.46 -8.35
N ILE A 340 8.20 9.52 -7.57
CA ILE A 340 9.09 9.64 -6.43
C ILE A 340 8.27 9.88 -5.17
N CYS A 341 8.48 9.02 -4.18
CA CYS A 341 7.95 9.21 -2.84
C CYS A 341 9.02 9.85 -1.94
N GLU A 342 8.56 10.71 -1.06
CA GLU A 342 9.29 11.35 0.02
C GLU A 342 8.70 10.92 1.36
N LYS A 343 9.56 10.73 2.37
CA LYS A 343 9.15 10.28 3.69
C LYS A 343 10.01 10.94 4.78
N ASP A 344 9.35 11.40 5.84
CA ASP A 344 10.04 11.76 7.08
C ASP A 344 10.48 10.47 7.80
N PRO A 345 11.76 10.33 8.18
CA PRO A 345 12.25 9.18 8.93
C PRO A 345 11.51 8.92 10.24
N ALA A 346 11.01 9.98 10.89
CA ALA A 346 10.31 9.91 12.16
C ALA A 346 8.81 9.60 12.01
N TYR A 347 8.25 9.59 10.80
CA TYR A 347 6.84 9.33 10.56
C TYR A 347 6.59 8.01 9.83
N PRO A 348 5.55 7.23 10.17
CA PRO A 348 4.74 7.39 11.38
C PRO A 348 5.55 7.03 12.64
N PRO A 349 5.25 7.65 13.79
CA PRO A 349 5.92 7.34 15.05
C PRO A 349 5.74 5.86 15.40
N VAL A 350 6.70 5.31 16.15
CA VAL A 350 6.70 3.90 16.59
C VAL A 350 6.32 3.83 18.06
N CYS A 351 5.32 3.04 18.39
CA CYS A 351 4.80 2.83 19.74
C CYS A 351 5.11 1.44 20.26
N GLN A 352 5.37 1.34 21.55
CA GLN A 352 5.41 0.07 22.27
C GLN A 352 3.97 -0.38 22.61
N PRO A 353 3.70 -1.69 22.67
CA PRO A 353 2.44 -2.18 23.19
C PRO A 353 2.26 -1.70 24.63
N LYS A 354 1.13 -1.09 24.95
CA LYS A 354 0.80 -0.70 26.32
C LYS A 354 0.60 -1.93 27.20
N THR A 355 1.02 -1.82 28.45
CA THR A 355 0.71 -2.82 29.49
C THR A 355 -0.78 -2.79 29.86
N ASP A 356 -1.28 -3.86 30.49
CA ASP A 356 -2.68 -3.88 30.94
C ASP A 356 -2.95 -2.77 31.97
N GLU A 357 -1.97 -2.44 32.83
CA GLU A 357 -2.05 -1.33 33.78
C GLU A 357 -2.13 0.03 33.09
N GLU A 358 -1.31 0.26 32.06
CA GLU A 358 -1.36 1.51 31.27
C GLU A 358 -2.67 1.67 30.50
N MET A 359 -3.25 0.56 30.02
CA MET A 359 -4.56 0.58 29.37
C MET A 359 -5.71 0.84 30.36
N GLU A 360 -5.62 0.34 31.57
CA GLU A 360 -6.60 0.58 32.64
C GLU A 360 -6.58 2.06 33.09
N ILE A 361 -5.38 2.64 33.19
CA ILE A 361 -5.21 4.06 33.50
C ILE A 361 -5.84 4.94 32.42
N ASP A 362 -5.56 4.65 31.14
CA ASP A 362 -6.16 5.39 30.01
C ASP A 362 -7.69 5.32 29.98
N LYS A 363 -8.28 4.20 30.39
CA LYS A 363 -9.74 4.05 30.47
C LYS A 363 -10.33 4.91 31.59
N ARG A 364 -9.65 5.01 32.73
CA ARG A 364 -10.09 5.87 33.87
C ARG A 364 -10.10 7.32 33.46
N PHE A 365 -9.02 7.81 32.82
CA PHE A 365 -8.95 9.20 32.37
C PHE A 365 -9.98 9.55 31.30
N LYS A 366 -10.36 8.60 30.42
CA LYS A 366 -11.40 8.83 29.40
C LYS A 366 -12.83 8.85 29.96
N ASN A 367 -13.05 8.27 31.13
CA ASN A 367 -14.37 8.24 31.78
C ASN A 367 -14.56 9.41 32.74
N GLU A 368 -13.52 10.23 32.99
CA GLU A 368 -13.56 11.42 33.86
C GLU A 368 -13.69 12.74 33.06
N VAL A 369 -13.74 12.69 31.73
CA VAL A 369 -13.98 13.80 30.81
C VAL A 369 -15.32 13.60 30.10
#